data_0bf5e1ff0d10f29cb64cbc6435e4591c
#
_entry.id   0bf5e1ff0d10f29cb64cbc6435e4591c
#
_cell.length_a   1.000
_cell.length_b   1.000
_cell.length_c   1.000
_cell.angle_alpha   90.00
_cell.angle_beta   90.00
_cell.angle_gamma   90.00
#
_symmetry.space_group_name_H-M   'P 1'
#
loop_
_entity.id
_entity.type
_entity.pdbx_description
1 polymer ?
#
loop_
_entity_poly.entity_id
_entity_poly.type
_entity_poly.pdbx_seq_one_letter_code
_entity_poly.pdbx_strand_id
1 'polypeptide(L)'
;MKAVIALGANLGNPQENLDLAMALLREATDVEMVSTFYSTAPVGGPEQPDYLNAVCIIDSELPAMDLLSLLHGIEKSLGRERTVHWGPRTIDLDLIQYGALLSTADELQLPHPRAHERRFVLQPWFEIDPDAILLTHGPIKELLEQLPA
;
A
#
# COMPACT_ATOMS: atom_id res chain seq x y z
N MET A 1 8.40 0.17 15.33
CA MET A 1 6.94 0.23 15.12
C MET A 1 6.60 -0.40 13.79
N LYS A 2 5.58 -1.21 13.71
CA LYS A 2 5.19 -1.90 12.48
C LYS A 2 4.40 -0.96 11.56
N ALA A 3 4.76 -0.95 10.29
CA ALA A 3 4.03 -0.20 9.27
C ALA A 3 3.52 -1.16 8.19
N VAL A 4 2.28 -0.96 7.80
CA VAL A 4 1.64 -1.71 6.70
C VAL A 4 1.64 -0.80 5.48
N ILE A 5 2.26 -1.26 4.41
CA ILE A 5 2.41 -0.49 3.17
C ILE A 5 1.78 -1.27 2.02
N ALA A 6 0.88 -0.61 1.29
CA ALA A 6 0.31 -1.16 0.08
C ALA A 6 1.08 -0.65 -1.14
N LEU A 7 1.37 -1.55 -2.07
CA LEU A 7 2.07 -1.25 -3.30
C LEU A 7 1.16 -1.58 -4.48
N GLY A 8 1.18 -0.71 -5.50
CA GLY A 8 0.41 -0.94 -6.72
C GLY A 8 1.07 -0.33 -7.93
N ALA A 9 0.99 -1.00 -9.08
CA ALA A 9 1.53 -0.51 -10.33
C ALA A 9 0.76 -1.09 -11.51
N ASN A 10 0.61 -0.31 -12.59
CA ASN A 10 0.00 -0.81 -13.83
C ASN A 10 0.58 -0.20 -15.10
N LEU A 11 1.59 0.67 -15.00
CA LEU A 11 2.31 1.22 -16.15
C LEU A 11 3.65 0.53 -16.35
N GLY A 12 4.11 0.51 -17.59
CA GLY A 12 5.39 -0.10 -17.94
C GLY A 12 5.38 -1.61 -17.67
N ASN A 13 6.35 -2.08 -16.91
CA ASN A 13 6.39 -3.45 -16.41
C ASN A 13 6.04 -3.45 -14.92
N PRO A 14 4.77 -3.72 -14.54
CA PRO A 14 4.35 -3.66 -13.14
C PRO A 14 5.14 -4.57 -12.21
N GLN A 15 5.46 -5.80 -12.65
CA GLN A 15 6.26 -6.75 -11.88
C GLN A 15 7.63 -6.16 -11.54
N GLU A 16 8.31 -5.61 -12.54
CA GLU A 16 9.63 -5.01 -12.36
C GLU A 16 9.56 -3.79 -11.43
N ASN A 17 8.54 -2.95 -11.60
CA ASN A 17 8.35 -1.77 -10.77
C ASN A 17 8.12 -2.13 -9.31
N LEU A 18 7.32 -3.16 -9.04
CA LEU A 18 7.12 -3.65 -7.66
C LEU A 18 8.41 -4.24 -7.10
N ASP A 19 9.15 -5.02 -7.89
CA ASP A 19 10.42 -5.60 -7.45
C ASP A 19 11.44 -4.51 -7.11
N LEU A 20 11.52 -3.45 -7.93
CA LEU A 20 12.41 -2.31 -7.68
C LEU A 20 12.00 -1.55 -6.41
N ALA A 21 10.69 -1.31 -6.23
CA ALA A 21 10.19 -0.65 -5.03
C ALA A 21 10.52 -1.45 -3.77
N MET A 22 10.36 -2.78 -3.83
CA MET A 22 10.71 -3.65 -2.71
C MET A 22 12.21 -3.62 -2.42
N ALA A 23 13.05 -3.60 -3.45
CA ALA A 23 14.49 -3.50 -3.27
C ALA A 23 14.88 -2.20 -2.55
N LEU A 24 14.28 -1.07 -2.95
CA LEU A 24 14.53 0.22 -2.31
C LEU A 24 14.02 0.26 -0.86
N LEU A 25 12.86 -0.34 -0.59
CA LEU A 25 12.34 -0.46 0.77
C LEU A 25 13.29 -1.29 1.65
N ARG A 26 13.83 -2.40 1.11
CA ARG A 26 14.76 -3.26 1.85
C ARG A 26 16.08 -2.56 2.18
N GLU A 27 16.53 -1.64 1.33
CA GLU A 27 17.71 -0.83 1.61
C GLU A 27 17.47 0.19 2.71
N ALA A 28 16.27 0.78 2.76
CA ALA A 28 15.97 1.91 3.61
C ALA A 28 15.28 1.53 4.92
N THR A 29 14.66 0.36 5.00
CA THR A 29 13.86 -0.09 6.15
C THR A 29 14.08 -1.58 6.41
N ASP A 30 13.54 -2.04 7.55
CA ASP A 30 13.53 -3.46 7.89
C ASP A 30 12.22 -4.09 7.40
N VAL A 31 12.26 -4.72 6.23
CA VAL A 31 11.09 -5.40 5.65
C VAL A 31 10.96 -6.77 6.29
N GLU A 32 9.87 -7.00 6.99
CA GLU A 32 9.63 -8.25 7.71
C GLU A 32 8.83 -9.26 6.90
N MET A 33 7.82 -8.80 6.17
CA MET A 33 6.95 -9.67 5.38
C MET A 33 6.50 -8.98 4.11
N VAL A 34 6.34 -9.77 3.04
CA VAL A 34 5.83 -9.30 1.75
C VAL A 34 4.82 -10.32 1.24
N SER A 35 3.66 -9.86 0.78
CA SER A 35 2.67 -10.74 0.14
C SER A 35 3.13 -11.17 -1.24
N THR A 36 2.44 -12.17 -1.81
CA THR A 36 2.50 -12.41 -3.24
C THR A 36 1.87 -11.23 -3.99
N PHE A 37 2.08 -11.16 -5.29
CA PHE A 37 1.53 -10.08 -6.11
C PHE A 37 0.18 -10.50 -6.69
N TYR A 38 -0.81 -9.62 -6.59
CA TYR A 38 -2.18 -9.85 -7.01
C TYR A 38 -2.52 -8.96 -8.20
N SER A 39 -3.12 -9.53 -9.25
CA SER A 39 -3.65 -8.75 -10.38
C SER A 39 -5.08 -8.32 -10.09
N THR A 40 -5.35 -7.03 -10.20
CA THR A 40 -6.68 -6.46 -9.90
C THR A 40 -7.10 -5.47 -10.97
N ALA A 41 -8.42 -5.40 -11.24
CA ALA A 41 -8.95 -4.41 -12.16
C ALA A 41 -8.87 -2.99 -11.58
N PRO A 42 -8.65 -1.96 -12.42
CA PRO A 42 -8.66 -0.56 -11.97
C PRO A 42 -10.00 -0.18 -11.37
N VAL A 43 -9.96 0.71 -10.36
CA VAL A 43 -11.17 1.25 -9.72
C VAL A 43 -11.34 2.70 -10.17
N GLY A 44 -12.31 2.96 -11.05
CA GLY A 44 -12.57 4.28 -11.60
C GLY A 44 -11.50 4.76 -12.58
N GLY A 45 -11.57 6.01 -12.99
CA GLY A 45 -10.62 6.62 -13.91
C GLY A 45 -10.77 6.15 -15.36
N PRO A 46 -9.78 6.49 -16.23
CA PRO A 46 -9.81 6.09 -17.62
C PRO A 46 -9.57 4.59 -17.81
N GLU A 47 -9.86 4.08 -19.00
CA GLU A 47 -9.49 2.72 -19.35
C GLU A 47 -7.98 2.57 -19.28
N GLN A 48 -7.51 1.49 -18.63
CA GLN A 48 -6.10 1.26 -18.33
C GLN A 48 -5.85 -0.21 -18.03
N PRO A 49 -4.59 -0.67 -18.07
CA PRO A 49 -4.26 -2.05 -17.69
C PRO A 49 -4.60 -2.35 -16.23
N ASP A 50 -4.76 -3.64 -15.92
CA ASP A 50 -4.94 -4.08 -14.54
C ASP A 50 -3.74 -3.69 -13.69
N TYR A 51 -4.01 -3.44 -12.40
CA TYR A 51 -2.97 -3.21 -11.40
C TYR A 51 -2.37 -4.52 -10.93
N LEU A 52 -1.10 -4.49 -10.61
CA LEU A 52 -0.45 -5.50 -9.81
C LEU A 52 -0.28 -4.93 -8.41
N ASN A 53 -0.78 -5.63 -7.40
CA ASN A 53 -0.82 -5.15 -6.02
C ASN A 53 -0.12 -6.10 -5.06
N ALA A 54 0.44 -5.53 -4.00
CA ALA A 54 1.02 -6.28 -2.90
C ALA A 54 0.89 -5.47 -1.61
N VAL A 55 1.13 -6.13 -0.48
CA VAL A 55 1.26 -5.47 0.82
C VAL A 55 2.52 -5.99 1.48
N CYS A 56 3.25 -5.11 2.14
CA CYS A 56 4.38 -5.49 2.97
C CYS A 56 4.24 -4.90 4.38
N ILE A 57 4.93 -5.52 5.33
CA ILE A 57 5.04 -5.05 6.71
C ILE A 57 6.52 -4.76 6.94
N ILE A 58 6.79 -3.54 7.39
CA ILE A 58 8.14 -3.10 7.76
C ILE A 58 8.18 -2.74 9.23
N ASP A 59 9.37 -2.79 9.82
CA ASP A 59 9.62 -2.21 11.13
C ASP A 59 10.40 -0.92 10.93
N SER A 60 9.99 0.15 11.58
CA SER A 60 10.58 1.48 11.42
C SER A 60 10.58 2.23 12.73
N GLU A 61 11.61 3.05 12.94
CA GLU A 61 11.69 4.00 14.05
C GLU A 61 11.48 5.43 13.59
N LEU A 62 11.25 5.65 12.29
CA LEU A 62 11.04 6.98 11.75
C LEU A 62 9.71 7.58 12.24
N PRO A 63 9.66 8.90 12.47
CA PRO A 63 8.38 9.58 12.58
C PRO A 63 7.53 9.34 11.34
N ALA A 64 6.20 9.30 11.51
CA ALA A 64 5.29 8.95 10.43
C ALA A 64 5.46 9.82 9.17
N MET A 65 5.64 11.14 9.34
CA MET A 65 5.86 12.03 8.19
C MET A 65 7.17 11.75 7.46
N ASP A 66 8.21 11.34 8.19
CA ASP A 66 9.49 10.97 7.58
C ASP A 66 9.37 9.68 6.80
N LEU A 67 8.62 8.71 7.32
CA LEU A 67 8.33 7.48 6.58
C LEU A 67 7.53 7.77 5.31
N LEU A 68 6.53 8.65 5.40
CA LEU A 68 5.75 9.07 4.23
C LEU A 68 6.66 9.72 3.17
N SER A 69 7.58 10.59 3.60
CA SER A 69 8.54 11.23 2.71
C SER A 69 9.47 10.21 2.03
N LEU A 70 9.88 9.18 2.78
CA LEU A 70 10.66 8.07 2.22
C LEU A 70 9.89 7.34 1.11
N LEU A 71 8.62 7.03 1.36
CA LEU A 71 7.77 6.36 0.37
C LEU A 71 7.60 7.22 -0.89
N HIS A 72 7.35 8.52 -0.73
CA HIS A 72 7.25 9.45 -1.85
C HIS A 72 8.56 9.55 -2.63
N GLY A 73 9.70 9.52 -1.93
CA GLY A 73 11.02 9.49 -2.56
C GLY A 73 11.24 8.27 -3.44
N ILE A 74 10.80 7.10 -2.99
CA ILE A 74 10.86 5.86 -3.77
C ILE A 74 9.97 5.98 -5.02
N GLU A 75 8.73 6.43 -4.86
CA GLU A 75 7.82 6.66 -5.99
C GLU A 75 8.46 7.57 -7.03
N LYS A 76 9.03 8.68 -6.59
CA LYS A 76 9.66 9.65 -7.46
C LYS A 76 10.87 9.08 -8.20
N SER A 77 11.69 8.29 -7.50
CA SER A 77 12.88 7.67 -8.10
C SER A 77 12.53 6.65 -9.16
N LEU A 78 11.33 6.08 -9.12
CA LEU A 78 10.81 5.12 -10.10
C LEU A 78 9.96 5.79 -11.20
N GLY A 79 9.95 7.12 -11.26
CA GLY A 79 9.31 7.86 -12.32
C GLY A 79 7.82 8.06 -12.20
N ARG A 80 7.26 7.98 -10.97
CA ARG A 80 5.84 8.20 -10.77
C ARG A 80 5.44 9.63 -11.12
N GLU A 81 4.42 9.78 -11.99
CA GLU A 81 3.82 11.06 -12.32
C GLU A 81 2.31 11.00 -12.08
N ARG A 82 1.76 12.03 -11.43
CA ARG A 82 0.31 12.14 -11.16
C ARG A 82 -0.34 13.05 -12.17
N THR A 83 -0.44 12.61 -13.42
CA THR A 83 -1.01 13.41 -14.49
C THR A 83 -2.53 13.30 -14.59
N VAL A 84 -3.11 12.16 -14.18
CA VAL A 84 -4.54 11.90 -14.22
C VAL A 84 -5.00 11.31 -12.90
N HIS A 85 -6.04 11.88 -12.30
CA HIS A 85 -6.63 11.36 -11.07
C HIS A 85 -7.15 9.92 -11.31
N TRP A 86 -6.72 8.97 -10.46
CA TRP A 86 -7.00 7.53 -10.59
C TRP A 86 -6.57 6.93 -11.93
N GLY A 87 -5.71 7.61 -12.67
CA GLY A 87 -5.11 7.10 -13.89
C GLY A 87 -3.96 6.14 -13.64
N PRO A 88 -3.30 5.67 -14.72
CA PRO A 88 -2.18 4.75 -14.63
C PRO A 88 -1.04 5.27 -13.76
N ARG A 89 -0.38 4.37 -13.04
CA ARG A 89 0.75 4.67 -12.13
C ARG A 89 1.90 3.71 -12.38
N THR A 90 3.12 4.26 -12.44
CA THR A 90 4.34 3.44 -12.43
C THR A 90 4.44 2.67 -11.13
N ILE A 91 4.23 3.37 -10.01
CA ILE A 91 4.21 2.77 -8.67
C ILE A 91 3.44 3.69 -7.72
N ASP A 92 2.61 3.10 -6.87
CA ASP A 92 1.98 3.75 -5.72
C ASP A 92 2.43 3.03 -4.47
N LEU A 93 2.86 3.80 -3.47
CA LEU A 93 3.18 3.30 -2.13
C LEU A 93 2.31 4.03 -1.11
N ASP A 94 1.35 3.33 -0.53
CA ASP A 94 0.43 3.91 0.44
C ASP A 94 0.74 3.41 1.84
N LEU A 95 0.93 4.33 2.79
CA LEU A 95 1.04 3.99 4.20
C LEU A 95 -0.37 3.72 4.74
N ILE A 96 -0.66 2.45 5.00
CA ILE A 96 -2.01 2.02 5.42
C ILE A 96 -2.20 2.20 6.91
N GLN A 97 -1.20 1.78 7.71
CA GLN A 97 -1.26 1.81 9.16
C GLN A 97 0.16 1.85 9.71
N TYR A 98 0.37 2.57 10.78
CA TYR A 98 1.68 2.69 11.42
C TYR A 98 1.53 2.54 12.94
N GLY A 99 1.79 1.34 13.43
CA GLY A 99 1.56 0.99 14.83
C GLY A 99 0.12 1.29 15.24
N ALA A 100 -0.05 1.99 16.35
CA ALA A 100 -1.36 2.42 16.84
C ALA A 100 -1.61 3.92 16.59
N LEU A 101 -0.85 4.56 15.71
CA LEU A 101 -1.00 5.99 15.43
C LEU A 101 -2.31 6.29 14.71
N LEU A 102 -2.99 7.32 15.16
CA LEU A 102 -4.19 7.86 14.52
C LEU A 102 -3.88 9.28 14.05
N SER A 103 -4.22 9.59 12.81
CA SER A 103 -4.01 10.92 12.26
C SER A 103 -5.14 11.28 11.29
N THR A 104 -5.63 12.52 11.41
CA THR A 104 -6.63 13.09 10.49
C THR A 104 -6.07 14.28 9.72
N ALA A 105 -4.74 14.47 9.76
CA ALA A 105 -4.08 15.55 9.02
C ALA A 105 -4.22 15.34 7.51
N ASP A 106 -4.35 16.44 6.76
CA ASP A 106 -4.51 16.36 5.30
C ASP A 106 -3.34 15.65 4.63
N GLU A 107 -2.11 15.84 5.13
CA GLU A 107 -0.91 15.27 4.55
C GLU A 107 -0.77 13.76 4.82
N LEU A 108 -1.35 13.30 5.92
CA LEU A 108 -1.21 11.92 6.37
C LEU A 108 -2.40 11.51 7.21
N GLN A 109 -3.22 10.60 6.67
CA GLN A 109 -4.35 10.02 7.39
C GLN A 109 -4.03 8.59 7.78
N LEU A 110 -4.10 8.27 9.07
CA LEU A 110 -3.83 6.95 9.61
C LEU A 110 -4.99 6.48 10.51
N PRO A 111 -5.51 5.27 10.30
CA PRO A 111 -5.23 4.41 9.15
C PRO A 111 -5.69 5.05 7.85
N HIS A 112 -5.21 4.54 6.73
CA HIS A 112 -5.63 5.04 5.41
C HIS A 112 -7.16 5.02 5.31
N PRO A 113 -7.81 6.13 4.89
CA PRO A 113 -9.25 6.30 5.06
C PRO A 113 -10.10 5.34 4.23
N ARG A 114 -9.55 4.71 3.20
CA ARG A 114 -10.27 3.80 2.32
C ARG A 114 -9.81 2.36 2.40
N ALA A 115 -8.85 2.04 3.28
CA ALA A 115 -8.29 0.68 3.36
C ALA A 115 -9.36 -0.39 3.61
N HIS A 116 -10.33 -0.10 4.47
CA HIS A 116 -11.40 -1.04 4.83
C HIS A 116 -12.33 -1.40 3.66
N GLU A 117 -12.30 -0.62 2.59
CA GLU A 117 -13.14 -0.82 1.39
C GLU A 117 -12.38 -1.51 0.25
N ARG A 118 -11.06 -1.69 0.39
CA ARG A 118 -10.18 -2.11 -0.70
C ARG A 118 -9.70 -3.54 -0.54
N ARG A 119 -10.32 -4.46 -1.29
CA ARG A 119 -9.88 -5.87 -1.29
C ARG A 119 -8.40 -5.99 -1.68
N PHE A 120 -7.92 -5.15 -2.60
CA PHE A 120 -6.52 -5.17 -3.04
C PHE A 120 -5.52 -4.68 -1.97
N VAL A 121 -6.01 -4.19 -0.84
CA VAL A 121 -5.21 -3.93 0.36
C VAL A 121 -5.42 -5.05 1.37
N LEU A 122 -6.67 -5.39 1.69
CA LEU A 122 -7.01 -6.33 2.74
C LEU A 122 -6.60 -7.78 2.42
N GLN A 123 -6.77 -8.21 1.17
CA GLN A 123 -6.46 -9.58 0.78
C GLN A 123 -4.95 -9.90 0.87
N PRO A 124 -4.06 -9.08 0.29
CA PRO A 124 -2.62 -9.29 0.48
C PRO A 124 -2.17 -9.15 1.93
N TRP A 125 -2.77 -8.23 2.67
CA TRP A 125 -2.46 -8.07 4.10
C TRP A 125 -2.87 -9.32 4.88
N PHE A 126 -4.06 -9.85 4.61
CA PHE A 126 -4.54 -11.06 5.24
C PHE A 126 -3.61 -12.26 4.97
N GLU A 127 -3.05 -12.35 3.78
CA GLU A 127 -2.10 -13.42 3.43
C GLU A 127 -0.90 -13.45 4.39
N ILE A 128 -0.36 -12.28 4.76
CA ILE A 128 0.87 -12.19 5.55
C ILE A 128 0.63 -11.95 7.04
N ASP A 129 -0.58 -11.53 7.42
CA ASP A 129 -0.94 -11.29 8.82
C ASP A 129 -2.44 -11.53 9.02
N PRO A 130 -2.87 -12.79 9.07
CA PRO A 130 -4.30 -13.12 9.12
C PRO A 130 -5.02 -12.64 10.38
N ASP A 131 -4.30 -12.35 11.44
CA ASP A 131 -4.88 -11.87 12.70
C ASP A 131 -4.84 -10.35 12.84
N ALA A 132 -4.44 -9.64 11.80
CA ALA A 132 -4.31 -8.20 11.82
C ALA A 132 -5.64 -7.50 12.08
N ILE A 133 -5.54 -6.35 12.74
CA ILE A 133 -6.67 -5.47 13.03
C ILE A 133 -6.39 -4.14 12.36
N LEU A 134 -7.33 -3.69 11.54
CA LEU A 134 -7.30 -2.32 11.00
C LEU A 134 -7.88 -1.41 12.08
N LEU A 135 -7.07 -0.49 12.57
CA LEU A 135 -7.47 0.44 13.64
C LEU A 135 -8.79 1.13 13.29
N THR A 136 -9.66 1.26 14.25
CA THR A 136 -10.99 1.89 14.17
C THR A 136 -12.00 1.11 13.32
N HIS A 137 -11.60 0.06 12.62
CA HIS A 137 -12.50 -0.73 11.76
C HIS A 137 -12.69 -2.19 12.19
N GLY A 138 -11.68 -2.81 12.77
CA GLY A 138 -11.75 -4.18 13.28
C GLY A 138 -10.85 -5.18 12.56
N PRO A 139 -11.03 -6.49 12.85
CA PRO A 139 -10.21 -7.54 12.23
C PRO A 139 -10.32 -7.54 10.71
N ILE A 140 -9.19 -7.60 10.03
CA ILE A 140 -9.20 -7.57 8.55
C ILE A 140 -9.92 -8.77 7.95
N LYS A 141 -9.91 -9.91 8.63
CA LYS A 141 -10.67 -11.10 8.22
C LYS A 141 -12.16 -10.78 8.08
N GLU A 142 -12.74 -10.13 9.09
CA GLU A 142 -14.15 -9.77 9.09
C GLU A 142 -14.46 -8.71 8.02
N LEU A 143 -13.55 -7.74 7.85
CA LEU A 143 -13.71 -6.72 6.83
C LEU A 143 -13.72 -7.33 5.43
N LEU A 144 -12.86 -8.32 5.16
CA LEU A 144 -12.84 -9.05 3.89
C LEU A 144 -14.14 -9.80 3.65
N GLU A 145 -14.69 -10.46 4.68
CA GLU A 145 -15.95 -11.21 4.58
C GLU A 145 -17.13 -10.30 4.24
N GLN A 146 -17.08 -9.03 4.61
CA GLN A 146 -18.12 -8.04 4.36
C GLN A 146 -18.04 -7.40 2.98
N LEU A 147 -16.90 -7.52 2.28
CA LEU A 147 -16.76 -6.95 0.95
C LEU A 147 -17.50 -7.80 -0.09
N PRO A 148 -18.04 -7.16 -1.15
CA PRO A 148 -18.62 -7.90 -2.28
C PRO A 148 -17.62 -8.86 -2.91
N ALA A 149 -18.12 -9.96 -3.41
CA ALA A 149 -17.30 -10.97 -4.06
C ALA A 149 -16.70 -10.46 -5.37
#